data_2ac541f480ee87af3223c03a03fa9619
#
_entry.id   2ac541f480ee87af3223c03a03fa9619
#
_cell.length_a   1.000
_cell.length_b   1.000
_cell.length_c   1.000
_cell.angle_alpha   90.00
_cell.angle_beta   90.00
_cell.angle_gamma   90.00
#
_symmetry.space_group_name_H-M   'P 1'
#
loop_
_entity.id
_entity.type
_entity.pdbx_description
1 polymer ?
#
loop_
_entity_poly.entity_id
_entity_poly.type
_entity_poly.pdbx_seq_one_letter_code
_entity_poly.pdbx_strand_id
1 'polypeptide(L)'
;TPGAVPGAAGLSPGSSGPSGPAGAGGARRLGRPGTQARTAATVLVCLALLGLLGLASLAIGSRSLTLGEAWSGLVDHDSSVNSIVVWRMRMPRTALTVTVGAALAVAGVVMQALTRNPLAEPGILGVNAGASLAVVLSVSLLGVTDVHGYLWFAFAGATLTAVLVHLMARRSADAGP
;
A
#
# COMPACT_ATOMS: atom_id res chain seq x y z
N THR A 1 -54.38 53.35 17.03
CA THR A 1 -55.73 52.88 17.30
C THR A 1 -56.02 51.54 16.68
N PRO A 2 -56.80 50.74 17.30
CA PRO A 2 -56.50 49.34 17.60
C PRO A 2 -57.42 48.40 16.81
N GLY A 3 -57.05 47.14 16.75
CA GLY A 3 -57.88 46.11 16.18
C GLY A 3 -57.59 44.78 16.83
N ALA A 4 -58.39 44.48 17.78
CA ALA A 4 -58.36 43.23 18.58
C ALA A 4 -58.75 42.03 17.73
N VAL A 5 -58.13 40.90 18.11
CA VAL A 5 -58.56 39.53 17.80
C VAL A 5 -59.20 38.95 19.03
N PRO A 6 -60.24 38.19 18.90
CA PRO A 6 -60.38 37.02 19.73
C PRO A 6 -60.88 35.80 18.97
N GLY A 7 -60.56 34.69 19.46
CA GLY A 7 -61.41 33.52 19.30
C GLY A 7 -60.77 32.26 18.85
N ALA A 8 -60.71 31.40 19.75
CA ALA A 8 -61.34 30.08 20.00
C ALA A 8 -60.47 28.92 19.58
N ALA A 9 -59.93 28.24 20.55
CA ALA A 9 -60.43 26.96 21.11
C ALA A 9 -60.76 25.90 20.04
N GLY A 10 -59.90 24.92 19.96
CA GLY A 10 -60.10 23.68 19.24
C GLY A 10 -59.23 22.56 19.84
N LEU A 11 -59.69 22.06 20.95
CA LEU A 11 -59.25 20.77 21.53
C LEU A 11 -59.61 19.65 20.56
N SER A 12 -58.68 18.90 20.11
CA SER A 12 -58.94 17.56 19.57
C SER A 12 -58.06 16.53 20.25
N PRO A 13 -58.65 15.48 20.73
CA PRO A 13 -57.98 14.44 21.48
C PRO A 13 -57.42 13.36 20.57
N GLY A 14 -56.27 12.86 20.95
CA GLY A 14 -55.87 11.48 20.85
C GLY A 14 -56.02 10.76 19.51
N SER A 15 -54.88 10.50 18.85
CA SER A 15 -54.73 9.28 18.11
C SER A 15 -53.47 8.56 18.62
N SER A 16 -53.71 7.61 19.49
CA SER A 16 -52.77 6.52 19.79
C SER A 16 -52.39 5.80 18.51
N GLY A 17 -51.24 6.13 17.93
CA GLY A 17 -50.64 5.34 16.86
C GLY A 17 -50.13 4.02 17.38
N PRO A 18 -50.30 2.94 16.63
CA PRO A 18 -49.89 1.62 17.10
C PRO A 18 -48.37 1.53 17.21
N SER A 19 -47.91 1.05 18.35
CA SER A 19 -46.56 0.58 18.62
C SER A 19 -46.16 -0.46 17.56
N GLY A 20 -45.36 -0.05 16.58
CA GLY A 20 -44.72 -0.98 15.65
C GLY A 20 -43.72 -1.88 16.39
N PRO A 21 -43.65 -3.14 16.01
CA PRO A 21 -42.74 -4.08 16.68
C PRO A 21 -41.31 -3.71 16.41
N ALA A 22 -40.53 -3.66 17.49
CA ALA A 22 -39.07 -3.59 17.45
C ALA A 22 -38.53 -4.79 16.68
N GLY A 23 -38.35 -4.61 15.38
CA GLY A 23 -37.68 -5.56 14.52
C GLY A 23 -36.18 -5.48 14.75
N ALA A 24 -35.69 -6.20 15.76
CA ALA A 24 -34.30 -6.56 15.89
C ALA A 24 -33.92 -7.49 14.72
N GLY A 25 -33.66 -6.90 13.58
CA GLY A 25 -33.09 -7.56 12.43
C GLY A 25 -31.67 -7.10 12.24
N GLY A 26 -30.74 -7.61 13.04
CA GLY A 26 -29.32 -7.63 12.73
C GLY A 26 -29.10 -8.46 11.46
N ALA A 27 -29.44 -7.88 10.31
CA ALA A 27 -29.11 -8.44 9.03
C ALA A 27 -27.58 -8.45 8.94
N ARG A 28 -26.97 -9.57 9.37
CA ARG A 28 -25.67 -9.98 8.90
C ARG A 28 -25.72 -9.82 7.39
N ARG A 29 -25.05 -8.81 6.86
CA ARG A 29 -24.79 -8.67 5.43
C ARG A 29 -23.90 -9.86 5.05
N LEU A 30 -24.52 -10.99 4.81
CA LEU A 30 -23.91 -12.11 4.09
C LEU A 30 -23.48 -11.51 2.77
N GLY A 31 -22.17 -11.32 2.59
CA GLY A 31 -21.60 -10.76 1.36
C GLY A 31 -22.18 -11.53 0.20
N ARG A 32 -22.69 -10.84 -0.80
CA ARG A 32 -23.25 -11.43 -2.01
C ARG A 32 -22.23 -12.43 -2.55
N PRO A 33 -22.61 -13.71 -2.77
CA PRO A 33 -21.68 -14.76 -3.20
C PRO A 33 -20.89 -14.38 -4.46
N GLY A 34 -21.43 -13.52 -5.32
CA GLY A 34 -20.73 -13.00 -6.48
C GLY A 34 -19.56 -12.05 -6.17
N THR A 35 -19.56 -11.35 -5.03
CA THR A 35 -18.48 -10.43 -4.65
C THR A 35 -17.26 -11.20 -4.15
N GLN A 36 -17.46 -12.22 -3.35
CA GLN A 36 -16.38 -13.06 -2.82
C GLN A 36 -15.69 -13.84 -3.96
N ALA A 37 -16.47 -14.40 -4.89
CA ALA A 37 -15.91 -15.11 -6.05
C ALA A 37 -15.08 -14.15 -6.94
N ARG A 38 -15.53 -12.93 -7.16
CA ARG A 38 -14.78 -11.91 -7.92
C ARG A 38 -13.49 -11.53 -7.21
N THR A 39 -13.53 -11.30 -5.92
CA THR A 39 -12.33 -10.98 -5.14
C THR A 39 -11.33 -12.12 -5.15
N ALA A 40 -11.79 -13.35 -4.96
CA ALA A 40 -10.94 -14.54 -5.04
C ALA A 40 -10.31 -14.70 -6.44
N ALA A 41 -11.10 -14.51 -7.50
CA ALA A 41 -10.60 -14.55 -8.87
C ALA A 41 -9.54 -13.47 -9.12
N THR A 42 -9.78 -12.23 -8.65
CA THR A 42 -8.80 -11.14 -8.78
C THR A 42 -7.49 -11.48 -8.06
N VAL A 43 -7.57 -11.98 -6.83
CA VAL A 43 -6.38 -12.38 -6.05
C VAL A 43 -5.61 -13.49 -6.76
N LEU A 44 -6.32 -14.50 -7.28
CA LEU A 44 -5.68 -15.59 -8.02
C LEU A 44 -4.99 -15.09 -9.31
N VAL A 45 -5.62 -14.19 -10.06
CA VAL A 45 -5.00 -13.57 -11.24
C VAL A 45 -3.77 -12.76 -10.86
N CYS A 46 -3.84 -11.97 -9.80
CA CYS A 46 -2.68 -11.19 -9.32
C CYS A 46 -1.52 -12.10 -8.89
N LEU A 47 -1.81 -13.20 -8.18
CA LEU A 47 -0.80 -14.17 -7.77
C LEU A 47 -0.20 -14.90 -8.97
N ALA A 48 -1.01 -15.27 -9.95
CA ALA A 48 -0.54 -15.89 -11.18
C ALA A 48 0.36 -14.95 -11.99
N LEU A 49 -0.02 -13.66 -12.11
CA LEU A 49 0.80 -12.63 -12.75
C LEU A 49 2.11 -12.41 -11.98
N LEU A 50 2.06 -12.36 -10.67
CA LEU A 50 3.26 -12.22 -9.84
C LEU A 50 4.21 -13.40 -10.02
N GLY A 51 3.69 -14.62 -10.04
CA GLY A 51 4.45 -15.83 -10.33
C GLY A 51 5.08 -15.82 -11.73
N LEU A 52 4.31 -15.43 -12.74
CA LEU A 52 4.79 -15.32 -14.12
C LEU A 52 5.88 -14.26 -14.26
N LEU A 53 5.69 -13.09 -13.65
CA LEU A 53 6.69 -12.01 -13.64
C LEU A 53 7.94 -12.42 -12.86
N GLY A 54 7.79 -13.18 -11.77
CA GLY A 54 8.91 -13.76 -11.04
C GLY A 54 9.73 -14.72 -11.90
N LEU A 55 9.08 -15.64 -12.61
CA LEU A 55 9.74 -16.55 -13.57
C LEU A 55 10.40 -15.78 -14.71
N ALA A 56 9.73 -14.77 -15.27
CA ALA A 56 10.30 -13.91 -16.29
C ALA A 56 11.53 -13.16 -15.78
N SER A 57 11.51 -12.68 -14.52
CA SER A 57 12.65 -12.04 -13.85
C SER A 57 13.85 -12.99 -13.71
N LEU A 58 13.59 -14.29 -13.50
CA LEU A 58 14.63 -15.31 -13.46
C LEU A 58 15.18 -15.66 -14.86
N ALA A 59 14.36 -15.59 -15.91
CA ALA A 59 14.76 -15.87 -17.29
C ALA A 59 15.49 -14.69 -17.95
N ILE A 60 15.01 -13.46 -17.72
CA ILE A 60 15.52 -12.24 -18.36
C ILE A 60 16.60 -11.60 -17.49
N GLY A 61 17.79 -11.37 -18.05
CA GLY A 61 18.91 -10.75 -17.36
C GLY A 61 20.10 -10.50 -18.30
N SER A 62 21.25 -10.12 -17.75
CA SER A 62 22.49 -9.86 -18.51
C SER A 62 22.95 -11.04 -19.36
N ARG A 63 22.57 -12.25 -19.00
CA ARG A 63 22.68 -13.45 -19.82
C ARG A 63 21.25 -13.96 -20.06
N SER A 64 20.83 -14.04 -21.29
CA SER A 64 19.52 -14.61 -21.66
C SER A 64 19.55 -16.10 -21.39
N LEU A 65 18.74 -16.57 -20.44
CA LEU A 65 18.44 -17.97 -20.23
C LEU A 65 17.09 -18.25 -20.86
N THR A 66 16.94 -19.37 -21.52
CA THR A 66 15.62 -19.85 -21.93
C THR A 66 14.80 -20.18 -20.68
N LEU A 67 13.48 -20.17 -20.80
CA LEU A 67 12.59 -20.54 -19.70
C LEU A 67 12.89 -21.97 -19.17
N GLY A 68 13.29 -22.88 -20.07
CA GLY A 68 13.71 -24.23 -19.69
C GLY A 68 15.00 -24.25 -18.86
N GLU A 69 16.01 -23.48 -19.26
CA GLU A 69 17.27 -23.36 -18.50
C GLU A 69 17.08 -22.66 -17.16
N ALA A 70 16.20 -21.67 -17.09
CA ALA A 70 15.85 -21.02 -15.82
C ALA A 70 15.09 -21.98 -14.90
N TRP A 71 14.22 -22.81 -15.44
CA TRP A 71 13.50 -23.84 -14.69
C TRP A 71 14.42 -24.96 -14.23
N SER A 72 15.26 -25.51 -15.11
CA SER A 72 16.24 -26.53 -14.72
C SER A 72 17.24 -25.98 -13.69
N GLY A 73 17.75 -24.76 -13.88
CA GLY A 73 18.62 -24.12 -12.91
C GLY A 73 17.95 -23.84 -11.55
N LEU A 74 16.62 -23.75 -11.50
CA LEU A 74 15.86 -23.60 -10.26
C LEU A 74 15.66 -24.93 -9.54
N VAL A 75 15.40 -26.02 -10.30
CA VAL A 75 15.08 -27.36 -9.77
C VAL A 75 16.36 -28.17 -9.51
N ASP A 76 17.28 -28.13 -10.46
CA ASP A 76 18.54 -28.88 -10.40
C ASP A 76 19.58 -28.04 -9.63
N HIS A 77 19.77 -28.33 -8.36
CA HIS A 77 20.78 -27.68 -7.51
C HIS A 77 22.19 -28.21 -7.81
N ASP A 78 22.54 -28.28 -9.07
CA ASP A 78 23.86 -28.72 -9.49
C ASP A 78 24.85 -27.55 -9.57
N SER A 79 26.13 -27.88 -9.82
CA SER A 79 27.21 -26.87 -9.96
C SER A 79 27.18 -26.22 -11.36
N SER A 80 26.11 -26.36 -12.14
CA SER A 80 26.02 -25.74 -13.44
C SER A 80 26.04 -24.21 -13.35
N VAL A 81 26.58 -23.57 -14.39
CA VAL A 81 26.61 -22.10 -14.47
C VAL A 81 25.21 -21.52 -14.39
N ASN A 82 24.22 -22.23 -14.93
CA ASN A 82 22.82 -21.79 -14.92
C ASN A 82 22.24 -21.80 -13.49
N SER A 83 22.51 -22.85 -12.72
CA SER A 83 22.10 -22.95 -11.31
C SER A 83 22.76 -21.84 -10.46
N ILE A 84 24.06 -21.61 -10.63
CA ILE A 84 24.78 -20.54 -9.91
C ILE A 84 24.20 -19.17 -10.24
N VAL A 85 23.91 -18.87 -11.50
CA VAL A 85 23.32 -17.59 -11.92
C VAL A 85 21.91 -17.41 -11.34
N VAL A 86 21.10 -18.45 -11.37
CA VAL A 86 19.74 -18.41 -10.82
C VAL A 86 19.77 -18.19 -9.30
N TRP A 87 20.50 -19.01 -8.56
CA TRP A 87 20.46 -19.02 -7.09
C TRP A 87 21.27 -17.91 -6.44
N ARG A 88 22.43 -17.55 -6.98
CA ARG A 88 23.32 -16.56 -6.36
C ARG A 88 23.11 -15.13 -6.85
N MET A 89 22.55 -14.94 -8.06
CA MET A 89 22.38 -13.59 -8.61
C MET A 89 20.91 -13.19 -8.76
N ARG A 90 20.07 -14.07 -9.35
CA ARG A 90 18.71 -13.70 -9.74
C ARG A 90 17.68 -13.90 -8.62
N MET A 91 17.77 -15.02 -7.92
CA MET A 91 16.86 -15.36 -6.83
C MET A 91 16.88 -14.30 -5.70
N PRO A 92 18.05 -13.87 -5.17
CA PRO A 92 18.08 -12.85 -4.15
C PRO A 92 17.47 -11.52 -4.61
N ARG A 93 17.77 -11.13 -5.86
CA ARG A 93 17.21 -9.90 -6.43
C ARG A 93 15.69 -9.97 -6.59
N THR A 94 15.17 -11.08 -7.10
CA THR A 94 13.73 -11.29 -7.27
C THR A 94 13.03 -11.34 -5.91
N ALA A 95 13.60 -12.04 -4.93
CA ALA A 95 13.08 -12.11 -3.57
C ALA A 95 13.02 -10.71 -2.92
N LEU A 96 14.09 -9.92 -3.06
CA LEU A 96 14.11 -8.53 -2.57
C LEU A 96 13.03 -7.69 -3.24
N THR A 97 12.87 -7.80 -4.56
CA THR A 97 11.85 -7.03 -5.30
C THR A 97 10.44 -7.36 -4.81
N VAL A 98 10.13 -8.63 -4.60
CA VAL A 98 8.84 -9.06 -4.07
C VAL A 98 8.62 -8.56 -2.64
N THR A 99 9.65 -8.69 -1.79
CA THR A 99 9.58 -8.25 -0.39
C THR A 99 9.38 -6.74 -0.28
N VAL A 100 10.16 -5.97 -1.03
CA VAL A 100 10.04 -4.50 -1.06
C VAL A 100 8.67 -4.08 -1.62
N GLY A 101 8.21 -4.72 -2.70
CA GLY A 101 6.88 -4.46 -3.26
C GLY A 101 5.76 -4.75 -2.27
N ALA A 102 5.85 -5.86 -1.54
CA ALA A 102 4.88 -6.20 -0.49
C ALA A 102 4.90 -5.17 0.66
N ALA A 103 6.09 -4.76 1.11
CA ALA A 103 6.23 -3.74 2.15
C ALA A 103 5.63 -2.39 1.72
N LEU A 104 5.89 -1.96 0.48
CA LEU A 104 5.31 -0.74 -0.08
C LEU A 104 3.78 -0.83 -0.22
N ALA A 105 3.24 -1.98 -0.60
CA ALA A 105 1.81 -2.20 -0.68
C ALA A 105 1.15 -2.07 0.70
N VAL A 106 1.73 -2.67 1.74
CA VAL A 106 1.25 -2.53 3.13
C VAL A 106 1.33 -1.08 3.59
N ALA A 107 2.46 -0.40 3.35
CA ALA A 107 2.62 1.02 3.68
C ALA A 107 1.56 1.89 2.96
N GLY A 108 1.28 1.61 1.69
CA GLY A 108 0.22 2.27 0.93
C GLY A 108 -1.16 2.10 1.56
N VAL A 109 -1.53 0.87 1.92
CA VAL A 109 -2.82 0.59 2.57
C VAL A 109 -2.94 1.33 3.91
N VAL A 110 -1.89 1.31 4.74
CA VAL A 110 -1.86 2.03 6.03
C VAL A 110 -2.02 3.53 5.81
N MET A 111 -1.31 4.09 4.82
CA MET A 111 -1.39 5.52 4.50
C MET A 111 -2.80 5.92 4.04
N GLN A 112 -3.41 5.13 3.16
CA GLN A 112 -4.78 5.35 2.69
C GLN A 112 -5.80 5.26 3.82
N ALA A 113 -5.64 4.29 4.73
CA ALA A 113 -6.51 4.14 5.89
C ALA A 113 -6.38 5.32 6.87
N LEU A 114 -5.16 5.78 7.12
CA LEU A 114 -4.87 6.88 8.05
C LEU A 114 -5.37 8.22 7.51
N THR A 115 -5.12 8.49 6.24
CA THR A 115 -5.53 9.75 5.59
C THR A 115 -6.99 9.73 5.10
N ARG A 116 -7.64 8.57 5.12
CA ARG A 116 -8.97 8.33 4.53
C ARG A 116 -9.05 8.81 3.08
N ASN A 117 -7.93 8.73 2.37
CA ASN A 117 -7.82 9.15 0.99
C ASN A 117 -7.25 7.98 0.15
N PRO A 118 -8.01 7.47 -0.83
CA PRO A 118 -7.56 6.36 -1.67
C PRO A 118 -6.40 6.74 -2.62
N LEU A 119 -6.10 8.02 -2.77
CA LEU A 119 -5.00 8.53 -3.59
C LEU A 119 -3.71 8.75 -2.77
N ALA A 120 -3.74 8.50 -1.46
CA ALA A 120 -2.56 8.65 -0.64
C ALA A 120 -1.53 7.57 -0.97
N GLU A 121 -0.31 8.00 -1.24
CA GLU A 121 0.83 7.16 -1.58
C GLU A 121 2.04 7.57 -0.74
N PRO A 122 2.77 6.61 -0.13
CA PRO A 122 3.94 6.94 0.68
C PRO A 122 5.06 7.61 -0.11
N GLY A 123 5.12 7.38 -1.44
CA GLY A 123 6.10 8.00 -2.34
C GLY A 123 5.93 9.50 -2.54
N ILE A 124 4.71 10.03 -2.44
CA ILE A 124 4.40 11.46 -2.66
C ILE A 124 5.12 12.36 -1.65
N LEU A 125 5.39 11.88 -0.45
CA LEU A 125 6.11 12.63 0.58
C LEU A 125 7.60 12.81 0.32
N GLY A 126 8.12 12.35 -0.82
CA GLY A 126 9.54 12.48 -1.17
C GLY A 126 10.49 11.65 -0.29
N VAL A 127 9.97 10.76 0.54
CA VAL A 127 10.76 9.90 1.43
C VAL A 127 11.78 9.08 0.66
N ASN A 128 11.36 8.51 -0.48
CA ASN A 128 12.26 7.74 -1.36
C ASN A 128 13.38 8.61 -1.96
N ALA A 129 13.06 9.86 -2.33
CA ALA A 129 14.06 10.80 -2.86
C ALA A 129 15.08 11.16 -1.79
N GLY A 130 14.64 11.40 -0.54
CA GLY A 130 15.53 11.65 0.58
C GLY A 130 16.44 10.48 0.92
N ALA A 131 15.89 9.26 0.93
CA ALA A 131 16.68 8.04 1.10
C ALA A 131 17.74 7.89 0.02
N SER A 132 17.34 8.04 -1.25
CA SER A 132 18.26 7.92 -2.40
C SER A 132 19.36 8.98 -2.37
N LEU A 133 19.02 10.23 -2.04
CA LEU A 133 19.99 11.30 -1.90
C LEU A 133 21.02 10.98 -0.81
N ALA A 134 20.56 10.54 0.36
CA ALA A 134 21.45 10.19 1.47
C ALA A 134 22.39 9.03 1.12
N VAL A 135 21.91 8.01 0.39
CA VAL A 135 22.73 6.91 -0.11
C VAL A 135 23.79 7.43 -1.09
N VAL A 136 23.39 8.25 -2.08
CA VAL A 136 24.35 8.82 -3.05
C VAL A 136 25.42 9.65 -2.34
N LEU A 137 25.03 10.48 -1.37
CA LEU A 137 25.98 11.27 -0.60
C LEU A 137 26.91 10.40 0.25
N SER A 138 26.40 9.34 0.89
CA SER A 138 27.22 8.43 1.70
C SER A 138 28.27 7.69 0.86
N VAL A 139 27.89 7.26 -0.34
CA VAL A 139 28.82 6.60 -1.27
C VAL A 139 29.82 7.60 -1.84
N SER A 140 29.35 8.77 -2.30
CA SER A 140 30.18 9.74 -3.02
C SER A 140 31.14 10.53 -2.11
N LEU A 141 30.70 10.92 -0.92
CA LEU A 141 31.46 11.76 -0.01
C LEU A 141 32.20 10.98 1.08
N LEU A 142 31.59 9.89 1.58
CA LEU A 142 32.11 9.12 2.70
C LEU A 142 32.75 7.80 2.24
N GLY A 143 32.63 7.45 0.96
CA GLY A 143 33.18 6.21 0.40
C GLY A 143 32.54 4.94 1.00
N VAL A 144 31.32 5.02 1.54
CA VAL A 144 30.62 3.89 2.14
C VAL A 144 30.15 2.97 1.01
N THR A 145 30.78 1.78 0.89
CA THR A 145 30.44 0.79 -0.14
C THR A 145 29.71 -0.44 0.42
N ASP A 146 29.68 -0.56 1.75
CA ASP A 146 29.02 -1.68 2.43
C ASP A 146 27.51 -1.45 2.51
N VAL A 147 26.74 -2.53 2.25
CA VAL A 147 25.27 -2.51 2.26
C VAL A 147 24.72 -2.08 3.62
N HIS A 148 25.30 -2.59 4.70
CA HIS A 148 24.86 -2.22 6.04
C HIS A 148 25.16 -0.75 6.36
N GLY A 149 26.26 -0.23 5.84
CA GLY A 149 26.64 1.18 6.00
C GLY A 149 25.62 2.10 5.36
N TYR A 150 25.39 2.00 4.05
CA TYR A 150 24.47 2.94 3.38
C TYR A 150 22.99 2.75 3.73
N LEU A 151 22.60 1.60 4.28
CA LEU A 151 21.25 1.37 4.76
C LEU A 151 20.85 2.35 5.87
N TRP A 152 21.76 2.61 6.81
CA TRP A 152 21.53 3.59 7.87
C TRP A 152 21.40 5.01 7.33
N PHE A 153 22.18 5.37 6.32
CA PHE A 153 22.05 6.65 5.64
C PHE A 153 20.72 6.77 4.90
N ALA A 154 20.26 5.69 4.27
CA ALA A 154 18.94 5.64 3.62
C ALA A 154 17.82 5.92 4.63
N PHE A 155 17.83 5.25 5.79
CA PHE A 155 16.83 5.48 6.84
C PHE A 155 16.92 6.90 7.40
N ALA A 156 18.12 7.41 7.63
CA ALA A 156 18.30 8.78 8.09
C ALA A 156 17.75 9.81 7.09
N GLY A 157 18.06 9.63 5.79
CA GLY A 157 17.56 10.51 4.72
C GLY A 157 16.04 10.43 4.57
N ALA A 158 15.47 9.22 4.62
CA ALA A 158 14.02 9.00 4.60
C ALA A 158 13.33 9.72 5.77
N THR A 159 13.85 9.52 6.98
CA THR A 159 13.31 10.13 8.21
C THR A 159 13.42 11.65 8.17
N LEU A 160 14.58 12.17 7.79
CA LEU A 160 14.80 13.63 7.70
C LEU A 160 13.81 14.26 6.72
N THR A 161 13.63 13.67 5.55
CA THR A 161 12.69 14.18 4.54
C THR A 161 11.25 14.12 5.05
N ALA A 162 10.84 13.01 5.68
CA ALA A 162 9.51 12.89 6.26
C ALA A 162 9.24 13.97 7.32
N VAL A 163 10.20 14.21 8.20
CA VAL A 163 10.10 15.25 9.24
C VAL A 163 10.03 16.65 8.61
N LEU A 164 10.88 16.95 7.63
CA LEU A 164 10.88 18.25 6.94
C LEU A 164 9.53 18.51 6.25
N VAL A 165 9.01 17.56 5.50
CA VAL A 165 7.70 17.68 4.84
C VAL A 165 6.59 17.89 5.88
N HIS A 166 6.63 17.14 6.98
CA HIS A 166 5.64 17.27 8.04
C HIS A 166 5.68 18.64 8.71
N LEU A 167 6.88 19.18 8.99
CA LEU A 167 7.04 20.50 9.56
C LEU A 167 6.58 21.61 8.60
N MET A 168 6.85 21.47 7.31
CA MET A 168 6.38 22.43 6.29
C MET A 168 4.85 22.40 6.18
N ALA A 169 4.24 21.23 6.18
CA ALA A 169 2.78 21.08 6.14
C ALA A 169 2.11 21.72 7.36
N ARG A 170 2.68 21.56 8.56
CA ARG A 170 2.15 22.23 9.77
C ARG A 170 2.22 23.76 9.66
N ARG A 171 3.35 24.32 9.22
CA ARG A 171 3.49 25.77 9.06
C ARG A 171 2.50 26.36 8.05
N SER A 172 2.21 25.63 6.98
CA SER A 172 1.21 26.05 6.00
C SER A 172 -0.20 26.02 6.57
N ALA A 173 -0.49 25.11 7.50
CA ALA A 173 -1.80 25.05 8.16
C ALA A 173 -1.99 26.19 9.18
N ASP A 174 -0.92 26.62 9.84
CA ASP A 174 -0.93 27.70 10.83
C ASP A 174 -0.95 29.11 10.17
N ALA A 175 -0.56 29.21 8.89
CA ALA A 175 -0.54 30.44 8.10
C ALA A 175 -1.87 30.67 7.34
N GLY A 176 -2.99 30.23 7.90
CA GLY A 176 -4.34 30.36 7.32
C GLY A 176 -4.70 31.83 6.96
N PRO A 177 -5.72 32.05 6.09
CA PRO A 177 -6.01 33.31 5.46
C PRO A 177 -6.41 34.42 6.43
#